data_b064d7169e5cf1721c782775ac23a6d1
#
_entry.id   b064d7169e5cf1721c782775ac23a6d1
#
_cell.length_a   1.000
_cell.length_b   1.000
_cell.length_c   1.000
_cell.angle_alpha   90.00
_cell.angle_beta   90.00
_cell.angle_gamma   90.00
#
_symmetry.space_group_name_H-M   'P 1'
#
loop_
_entity.id
_entity.type
_entity.pdbx_description
1 polymer ?
#
loop_
_entity_poly.entity_id
_entity_poly.type
_entity_poly.pdbx_seq_one_letter_code
_entity_poly.pdbx_strand_id
1 'polypeptide(L)'
;MMNYLHDHYDEPIILTQISNSANISEHECLRCFNKTLGLSPIQYLLKYRISVAARLLVDSQLSITEICQQVGFDTPSYFSKIFKRFLNCTPTQYHLQRTR
;
A
#
# COMPACT_ATOMS: atom_id res chain seq x y z
N MET A 1 9.75 4.34 11.72
CA MET A 1 9.25 4.52 10.33
C MET A 1 8.14 3.52 9.97
N MET A 2 8.35 2.25 10.26
CA MET A 2 7.34 1.23 9.95
C MET A 2 6.02 1.46 10.69
N ASN A 3 6.08 1.77 11.98
CA ASN A 3 4.87 2.02 12.75
C ASN A 3 4.09 3.19 12.20
N TYR A 4 4.79 4.26 11.78
CA TYR A 4 4.14 5.41 11.18
C TYR A 4 3.39 5.02 9.90
N LEU A 5 4.03 4.24 9.03
CA LEU A 5 3.40 3.79 7.79
C LEU A 5 2.17 2.91 8.06
N HIS A 6 2.27 1.99 9.00
CA HIS A 6 1.17 1.09 9.33
C HIS A 6 0.00 1.81 9.99
N ASP A 7 0.28 2.86 10.76
CA ASP A 7 -0.77 3.63 11.44
C ASP A 7 -1.47 4.61 10.52
N HIS A 8 -0.80 5.06 9.44
CA HIS A 8 -1.30 6.12 8.58
C HIS A 8 -1.39 5.72 7.10
N TYR A 9 -1.35 4.42 6.80
CA TYR A 9 -1.25 3.94 5.42
C TYR A 9 -2.40 4.40 4.52
N ASP A 10 -3.57 4.63 5.08
CA ASP A 10 -4.77 5.04 4.35
C ASP A 10 -4.86 6.54 4.13
N GLU A 11 -3.87 7.30 4.61
CA GLU A 11 -3.80 8.74 4.46
C GLU A 11 -2.79 9.13 3.38
N PRO A 12 -2.92 10.33 2.79
CA PRO A 12 -1.88 10.83 1.91
C PRO A 12 -0.57 10.99 2.69
N ILE A 13 0.47 10.27 2.27
CA ILE A 13 1.77 10.29 2.95
C ILE A 13 2.84 10.69 1.94
N ILE A 14 3.71 11.63 2.33
CA ILE A 14 4.89 12.00 1.55
C ILE A 14 6.15 11.60 2.30
N LEU A 15 7.27 11.53 1.58
CA LEU A 15 8.55 11.08 2.12
C LEU A 15 8.98 11.87 3.35
N THR A 16 8.76 13.18 3.35
CA THR A 16 9.13 14.04 4.48
C THR A 16 8.47 13.58 5.77
N GLN A 17 7.19 13.20 5.71
CA GLN A 17 6.47 12.72 6.89
C GLN A 17 7.07 11.43 7.44
N ILE A 18 7.47 10.53 6.55
CA ILE A 18 8.07 9.25 6.95
C ILE A 18 9.43 9.49 7.62
N SER A 19 10.28 10.31 7.01
CA SER A 19 11.60 10.61 7.56
C SER A 19 11.50 11.36 8.88
N ASN A 20 10.56 12.30 9.00
CA ASN A 20 10.36 13.05 10.24
C ASN A 20 9.89 12.15 11.39
N SER A 21 9.12 11.12 11.10
CA SER A 21 8.65 10.19 12.14
C SER A 21 9.80 9.46 12.83
N ALA A 22 10.92 9.30 12.13
CA ALA A 22 12.11 8.67 12.68
C ALA A 22 13.21 9.69 13.02
N ASN A 23 12.92 10.98 12.83
CA ASN A 23 13.85 12.07 13.10
C ASN A 23 15.16 11.92 12.29
N ILE A 24 15.05 11.54 11.04
CA ILE A 24 16.18 11.40 10.11
C ILE A 24 15.89 12.17 8.83
N SER A 25 16.92 12.39 8.00
CA SER A 25 16.76 13.05 6.71
C SER A 25 16.04 12.14 5.70
N GLU A 26 15.51 12.74 4.64
CA GLU A 26 14.90 11.97 3.55
C GLU A 26 15.91 11.03 2.90
N HIS A 27 17.14 11.48 2.72
CA HIS A 27 18.21 10.66 2.14
C HIS A 27 18.49 9.42 3.00
N GLU A 28 18.58 9.61 4.32
CA GLU A 28 18.76 8.51 5.26
C GLU A 28 17.59 7.52 5.22
N CYS A 29 16.38 8.06 5.12
CA CYS A 29 15.17 7.26 5.03
C CYS A 29 15.18 6.36 3.78
N LEU A 30 15.49 6.96 2.63
CA LEU A 30 15.59 6.21 1.37
C LEU A 30 16.64 5.10 1.45
N ARG A 31 17.81 5.44 2.00
CA ARG A 31 18.90 4.47 2.12
C ARG A 31 18.53 3.33 3.04
N CYS A 32 17.90 3.63 4.16
CA CYS A 32 17.49 2.64 5.15
C CYS A 32 16.50 1.64 4.57
N PHE A 33 15.47 2.14 3.89
CA PHE A 33 14.45 1.28 3.27
C PHE A 33 15.06 0.43 2.16
N ASN A 34 15.87 1.03 1.31
CA ASN A 34 16.48 0.31 0.20
C ASN A 34 17.41 -0.80 0.70
N LYS A 35 18.23 -0.51 1.71
CA LYS A 35 19.17 -1.47 2.28
C LYS A 35 18.46 -2.63 2.96
N THR A 36 17.38 -2.35 3.69
CA THR A 36 16.69 -3.35 4.49
C THR A 36 15.67 -4.13 3.68
N LEU A 37 14.93 -3.47 2.79
CA LEU A 37 13.78 -4.06 2.11
C LEU A 37 13.92 -4.11 0.59
N GLY A 38 14.91 -3.42 0.03
CA GLY A 38 15.04 -3.32 -1.42
C GLY A 38 13.97 -2.47 -2.06
N LEU A 39 13.25 -1.66 -1.28
CA LEU A 39 12.16 -0.80 -1.73
C LEU A 39 12.32 0.60 -1.18
N SER A 40 11.80 1.60 -1.90
CA SER A 40 11.67 2.94 -1.34
C SER A 40 10.53 2.96 -0.31
N PRO A 41 10.48 3.97 0.59
CA PRO A 41 9.38 4.09 1.54
C PRO A 41 8.01 4.17 0.86
N ILE A 42 7.90 4.89 -0.26
CA ILE A 42 6.63 5.00 -0.97
C ILE A 42 6.26 3.68 -1.65
N GLN A 43 7.22 2.96 -2.21
CA GLN A 43 6.97 1.63 -2.77
C GLN A 43 6.48 0.66 -1.68
N TYR A 44 7.08 0.72 -0.51
CA TYR A 44 6.63 -0.08 0.63
C TYR A 44 5.22 0.27 1.05
N LEU A 45 4.90 1.58 1.10
CA LEU A 45 3.55 2.04 1.42
C LEU A 45 2.53 1.47 0.43
N LEU A 46 2.82 1.55 -0.87
CA LEU A 46 1.93 0.99 -1.89
C LEU A 46 1.75 -0.51 -1.71
N LYS A 47 2.84 -1.22 -1.46
CA LYS A 47 2.79 -2.67 -1.23
C LYS A 47 1.93 -3.01 0.00
N TYR A 48 2.08 -2.24 1.07
CA TYR A 48 1.29 -2.44 2.28
C TYR A 48 -0.19 -2.22 2.03
N ARG A 49 -0.53 -1.12 1.33
CA ARG A 49 -1.92 -0.85 0.94
C ARG A 49 -2.52 -2.01 0.15
N ILE A 50 -1.76 -2.56 -0.79
CA ILE A 50 -2.22 -3.69 -1.59
C ILE A 50 -2.42 -4.94 -0.73
N SER A 51 -1.57 -5.19 0.25
CA SER A 51 -1.73 -6.34 1.14
C SER A 51 -3.01 -6.24 1.98
N VAL A 52 -3.33 -5.06 2.46
CA VAL A 52 -4.58 -4.82 3.19
C VAL A 52 -5.79 -4.99 2.26
N ALA A 53 -5.70 -4.43 1.04
CA ALA A 53 -6.77 -4.56 0.05
C ALA A 53 -7.03 -6.02 -0.31
N ALA A 54 -5.98 -6.81 -0.48
CA ALA A 54 -6.12 -8.23 -0.80
C ALA A 54 -6.88 -8.98 0.30
N ARG A 55 -6.60 -8.65 1.55
CA ARG A 55 -7.31 -9.24 2.68
C ARG A 55 -8.79 -8.84 2.67
N LEU A 56 -9.08 -7.57 2.43
CA LEU A 56 -10.45 -7.07 2.37
C LEU A 56 -11.24 -7.68 1.22
N LEU A 57 -10.59 -7.95 0.10
CA LEU A 57 -11.25 -8.60 -1.04
C LEU A 57 -11.75 -10.01 -0.71
N VAL A 58 -11.09 -10.68 0.22
CA VAL A 58 -11.46 -12.03 0.64
C VAL A 58 -12.40 -12.02 1.85
N ASP A 59 -12.11 -11.17 2.84
CA ASP A 59 -12.73 -11.23 4.16
C ASP A 59 -13.88 -10.27 4.37
N SER A 60 -14.16 -9.37 3.42
CA SER A 60 -15.22 -8.39 3.59
C SER A 60 -16.22 -8.42 2.44
N GLN A 61 -17.35 -7.73 2.62
CA GLN A 61 -18.40 -7.57 1.62
C GLN A 61 -18.26 -6.23 0.87
N LEU A 62 -17.17 -5.52 1.07
CA LEU A 62 -16.95 -4.22 0.44
C LEU A 62 -16.74 -4.37 -1.06
N SER A 63 -17.22 -3.38 -1.82
CA SER A 63 -16.96 -3.31 -3.26
C SER A 63 -15.49 -2.98 -3.51
N ILE A 64 -15.02 -3.22 -4.73
CA ILE A 64 -13.65 -2.88 -5.11
C ILE A 64 -13.40 -1.38 -4.96
N THR A 65 -14.38 -0.54 -5.33
CA THR A 65 -14.26 0.91 -5.17
C THR A 65 -14.15 1.31 -3.71
N GLU A 66 -14.95 0.71 -2.85
CA GLU A 66 -14.88 0.99 -1.41
C GLU A 66 -13.53 0.58 -0.82
N ILE A 67 -13.02 -0.58 -1.21
CA ILE A 67 -11.71 -1.06 -0.76
C ILE A 67 -10.60 -0.11 -1.23
N CYS A 68 -10.66 0.31 -2.51
CA CYS A 68 -9.72 1.25 -3.09
C CYS A 68 -9.61 2.52 -2.23
N GLN A 69 -10.74 3.10 -1.87
CA GLN A 69 -10.78 4.31 -1.05
C GLN A 69 -10.31 4.05 0.37
N GLN A 70 -10.73 2.94 0.95
CA GLN A 70 -10.42 2.62 2.34
C GLN A 70 -8.92 2.41 2.56
N VAL A 71 -8.21 1.86 1.57
CA VAL A 71 -6.77 1.63 1.70
C VAL A 71 -5.92 2.81 1.20
N GLY A 72 -6.55 3.91 0.79
CA GLY A 72 -5.84 5.15 0.52
C GLY A 72 -5.51 5.43 -0.94
N PHE A 73 -6.12 4.72 -1.89
CA PHE A 73 -5.94 5.03 -3.32
C PHE A 73 -6.99 6.02 -3.78
N ASP A 74 -6.58 6.97 -4.63
CA ASP A 74 -7.46 8.02 -5.13
C ASP A 74 -8.39 7.54 -6.23
N THR A 75 -7.90 6.66 -7.11
CA THR A 75 -8.69 6.19 -8.26
C THR A 75 -8.63 4.68 -8.37
N PRO A 76 -9.74 4.03 -8.80
CA PRO A 76 -9.74 2.59 -9.06
C PRO A 76 -8.76 2.17 -10.15
N SER A 77 -8.54 3.02 -11.16
CA SER A 77 -7.59 2.72 -12.24
C SER A 77 -6.17 2.55 -11.71
N TYR A 78 -5.72 3.49 -10.90
CA TYR A 78 -4.38 3.43 -10.31
C TYR A 78 -4.27 2.25 -9.34
N PHE A 79 -5.30 2.05 -8.53
CA PHE A 79 -5.38 0.92 -7.62
C PHE A 79 -5.20 -0.41 -8.34
N SER A 80 -5.97 -0.62 -9.42
CA SER A 80 -5.89 -1.85 -10.21
C SER A 80 -4.50 -2.05 -10.82
N LYS A 81 -3.90 -0.97 -11.32
CA LYS A 81 -2.57 -1.01 -11.91
C LYS A 81 -1.53 -1.45 -10.88
N ILE A 82 -1.55 -0.86 -9.70
CA ILE A 82 -0.59 -1.19 -8.64
C ILE A 82 -0.85 -2.59 -8.08
N PHE A 83 -2.13 -2.95 -7.90
CA PHE A 83 -2.52 -4.29 -7.46
C PHE A 83 -1.94 -5.36 -8.39
N LYS A 84 -2.13 -5.17 -9.71
CA LYS A 84 -1.61 -6.11 -10.69
C LYS A 84 -0.08 -6.17 -10.68
N ARG A 85 0.58 -5.04 -10.43
CA ARG A 85 2.04 -5.01 -10.35
C ARG A 85 2.56 -5.90 -9.22
N PHE A 86 1.93 -5.87 -8.06
CA PHE A 86 2.41 -6.63 -6.90
C PHE A 86 1.88 -8.06 -6.85
N LEU A 87 0.67 -8.31 -7.33
CA LEU A 87 0.02 -9.62 -7.17
C LEU A 87 -0.21 -10.36 -8.49
N ASN A 88 0.17 -9.76 -9.62
CA ASN A 88 0.10 -10.36 -10.96
C ASN A 88 -1.32 -10.67 -11.43
N CYS A 89 -2.33 -10.08 -10.80
CA CYS A 89 -3.72 -10.19 -11.22
C CYS A 89 -4.48 -8.93 -10.80
N THR A 90 -5.64 -8.70 -11.42
CA THR A 90 -6.49 -7.56 -11.06
C THR A 90 -7.22 -7.85 -9.75
N PRO A 91 -7.72 -6.80 -9.07
CA PRO A 91 -8.55 -7.00 -7.88
C PRO A 91 -9.75 -7.90 -8.11
N THR A 92 -10.41 -7.76 -9.27
CA THR A 92 -11.56 -8.61 -9.62
C THR A 92 -11.14 -10.07 -9.75
N GLN A 93 -10.04 -10.33 -10.46
CA GLN A 93 -9.53 -11.69 -10.62
C GLN A 93 -9.16 -12.30 -9.27
N TYR A 94 -8.52 -11.53 -8.42
CA TYR A 94 -8.13 -11.99 -7.08
C TYR A 94 -9.35 -12.36 -6.26
N HIS A 95 -10.37 -11.50 -6.27
CA HIS A 95 -11.62 -11.76 -5.56
C HIS A 95 -12.29 -13.06 -6.03
N LEU A 96 -12.42 -13.23 -7.36
CA LEU A 96 -13.07 -14.40 -7.93
C LEU A 96 -12.31 -15.70 -7.65
N GLN A 97 -10.98 -15.63 -7.61
CA GLN A 97 -10.17 -16.82 -7.36
C GLN A 97 -10.20 -17.28 -5.91
N ARG A 98 -10.45 -16.38 -4.97
CA ARG A 98 -10.27 -16.66 -3.55
C ARG A 98 -11.54 -16.68 -2.71
N THR A 99 -12.67 -16.26 -3.27
CA THR A 99 -13.93 -16.17 -2.53
C THR A 99 -14.97 -17.17 -2.98
N ARG A 100 -14.57 -18.27 -3.51
CA ARG A 100 -15.51 -19.32 -3.92
C ARG A 100 -16.18 -19.95 -2.73
#